data_e0f58223eefe91c8e0cb2ac0bac6e620
#
_entry.id   e0f58223eefe91c8e0cb2ac0bac6e620
#
_cell.length_a   1.000
_cell.length_b   1.000
_cell.length_c   1.000
_cell.angle_alpha   90.00
_cell.angle_beta   90.00
_cell.angle_gamma   90.00
#
_symmetry.space_group_name_H-M   'P 1'
#
loop_
_entity.id
_entity.type
_entity.pdbx_description
1 polymer ?
#
loop_
_entity_poly.entity_id
_entity_poly.type
_entity_poly.pdbx_seq_one_letter_code
_entity_poly.pdbx_strand_id
1 'polypeptide(L)'
;MNLKRAIMREYRKVHDENPASPFLHARDQLPGRLGLDWETLAPIVKDLEQTRFLHWKAQDLYKLSPRGVRVTGDQAEFDLEFPE
;
A
#
# COMPACT_ATOMS: atom_id res chain seq x y z
N MET A 1 -5.17 -14.70 -4.40
CA MET A 1 -5.23 -13.34 -3.83
C MET A 1 -4.13 -12.48 -4.45
N ASN A 2 -4.44 -11.26 -4.83
CA ASN A 2 -3.44 -10.32 -5.30
C ASN A 2 -2.89 -9.53 -4.10
N LEU A 3 -1.64 -9.80 -3.73
CA LEU A 3 -1.02 -9.16 -2.57
C LEU A 3 -0.80 -7.67 -2.76
N LYS A 4 -0.52 -7.22 -3.98
CA LYS A 4 -0.42 -5.79 -4.26
C LYS A 4 -1.74 -5.09 -3.97
N ARG A 5 -2.85 -5.70 -4.39
CA ARG A 5 -4.19 -5.18 -4.13
C ARG A 5 -4.47 -5.09 -2.63
N ALA A 6 -4.13 -6.14 -1.89
CA ALA A 6 -4.34 -6.17 -0.44
C ALA A 6 -3.52 -5.09 0.28
N ILE A 7 -2.26 -4.92 -0.11
CA ILE A 7 -1.39 -3.89 0.47
C ILE A 7 -1.92 -2.49 0.17
N MET A 8 -2.30 -2.24 -1.09
CA MET A 8 -2.84 -0.94 -1.47
C MET A 8 -4.12 -0.59 -0.72
N ARG A 9 -4.96 -1.58 -0.43
CA ARG A 9 -6.16 -1.38 0.37
C ARG A 9 -5.84 -0.96 1.80
N GLU A 10 -4.81 -1.55 2.41
CA GLU A 10 -4.40 -1.17 3.76
C GLU A 10 -3.89 0.28 3.79
N TYR A 11 -3.09 0.67 2.80
CA TYR A 11 -2.63 2.05 2.70
C TYR A 11 -3.78 3.03 2.43
N ARG A 12 -4.78 2.62 1.65
CA ARG A 12 -5.97 3.47 1.44
C ARG A 12 -6.76 3.68 2.73
N LYS A 13 -6.91 2.64 3.55
CA LYS A 13 -7.57 2.76 4.86
C LYS A 13 -6.86 3.79 5.73
N VAL A 14 -5.53 3.72 5.80
CA VAL A 14 -4.74 4.68 6.59
C VAL A 14 -4.90 6.09 6.04
N HIS A 15 -4.89 6.24 4.72
CA HIS A 15 -5.09 7.54 4.06
C HIS A 15 -6.45 8.15 4.43
N ASP A 16 -7.50 7.34 4.42
CA ASP A 16 -8.84 7.82 4.74
C ASP A 16 -9.02 8.13 6.22
N GLU A 17 -8.40 7.33 7.10
CA GLU A 17 -8.50 7.50 8.56
C GLU A 17 -7.69 8.69 9.06
N ASN A 18 -6.55 8.98 8.44
CA ASN A 18 -5.65 10.03 8.90
C ASN A 18 -5.00 10.75 7.72
N PRO A 19 -5.78 11.56 6.97
CA PRO A 19 -5.25 12.22 5.78
C PRO A 19 -4.13 13.22 6.05
N ALA A 20 -4.02 13.74 7.27
CA ALA A 20 -2.95 14.66 7.64
C ALA A 20 -1.60 13.94 7.80
N SER A 21 -1.62 12.65 8.17
CA SER A 21 -0.41 11.86 8.36
C SER A 21 -0.67 10.40 7.93
N PRO A 22 -0.84 10.16 6.61
CA PRO A 22 -1.29 8.86 6.10
C PRO A 22 -0.17 7.84 5.95
N PHE A 23 0.77 7.82 6.89
CA PHE A 23 1.91 6.91 6.84
C PHE A 23 1.62 5.61 7.56
N LEU A 24 2.12 4.51 7.01
CA LEU A 24 2.03 3.19 7.62
C LEU A 24 3.41 2.53 7.57
N HIS A 25 3.86 2.05 8.73
CA HIS A 25 5.14 1.34 8.82
C HIS A 25 4.94 -0.09 8.33
N ALA A 26 5.42 -0.37 7.11
CA ALA A 26 5.13 -1.62 6.42
C ALA A 26 5.61 -2.84 7.19
N ARG A 27 6.87 -2.84 7.63
CA ARG A 27 7.47 -3.99 8.30
C ARG A 27 6.77 -4.32 9.62
N ASP A 28 6.41 -3.29 10.38
CA ASP A 28 5.83 -3.48 11.71
C ASP A 28 4.34 -3.80 11.66
N GLN A 29 3.62 -3.28 10.67
CA GLN A 29 2.16 -3.30 10.68
C GLN A 29 1.51 -4.18 9.61
N LEU A 30 2.08 -4.27 8.42
CA LEU A 30 1.46 -5.08 7.36
C LEU A 30 1.34 -6.57 7.71
N PRO A 31 2.36 -7.20 8.32
CA PRO A 31 2.21 -8.61 8.67
C PRO A 31 1.00 -8.89 9.55
N GLY A 32 0.79 -8.07 10.58
CA GLY A 32 -0.38 -8.23 11.45
C GLY A 32 -1.71 -7.97 10.75
N ARG A 33 -1.73 -6.98 9.85
CA ARG A 33 -2.95 -6.62 9.11
C ARG A 33 -3.34 -7.66 8.08
N LEU A 34 -2.37 -8.31 7.45
CA LEU A 34 -2.62 -9.23 6.33
C LEU A 34 -2.44 -10.71 6.71
N GLY A 35 -1.93 -11.01 7.90
CA GLY A 35 -1.69 -12.38 8.32
C GLY A 35 -0.59 -13.06 7.52
N LEU A 36 0.41 -12.31 7.06
CA LEU A 36 1.53 -12.81 6.27
C LEU A 36 2.84 -12.33 6.88
N ASP A 37 3.93 -13.04 6.62
CA ASP A 37 5.23 -12.63 7.14
C ASP A 37 5.85 -11.51 6.31
N TRP A 38 6.77 -10.78 6.94
CA TRP A 38 7.42 -9.66 6.27
C TRP A 38 8.25 -10.11 5.05
N GLU A 39 8.87 -11.29 5.11
CA GLU A 39 9.66 -11.79 4.00
C GLU A 39 8.84 -11.94 2.72
N THR A 40 7.57 -12.32 2.86
CA THR A 40 6.64 -12.42 1.73
C THR A 40 6.25 -11.04 1.22
N LEU A 41 6.03 -10.10 2.13
CA LEU A 41 5.51 -8.76 1.79
C LEU A 41 6.59 -7.79 1.31
N ALA A 42 7.81 -7.90 1.82
CA ALA A 42 8.87 -6.94 1.54
C ALA A 42 9.13 -6.68 0.05
N PRO A 43 9.29 -7.72 -0.80
CA PRO A 43 9.55 -7.47 -2.23
C PRO A 43 8.35 -6.83 -2.93
N ILE A 44 7.14 -7.09 -2.45
CA ILE A 44 5.93 -6.54 -3.04
C ILE A 44 5.80 -5.05 -2.69
N VAL A 45 6.08 -4.69 -1.43
CA VAL A 45 6.10 -3.29 -1.00
C VAL A 45 7.15 -2.51 -1.79
N LYS A 46 8.33 -3.11 -1.98
CA LYS A 46 9.39 -2.47 -2.75
C LYS A 46 8.99 -2.26 -4.21
N ASP A 47 8.31 -3.23 -4.80
CA ASP A 47 7.81 -3.10 -6.17
C ASP A 47 6.76 -1.99 -6.29
N LEU A 48 5.87 -1.87 -5.31
CA LEU A 48 4.88 -0.79 -5.29
C LEU A 48 5.53 0.58 -5.16
N GLU A 49 6.62 0.68 -4.42
CA GLU A 49 7.38 1.92 -4.30
C GLU A 49 8.09 2.24 -5.63
N GLN A 50 8.72 1.25 -6.25
CA GLN A 50 9.43 1.43 -7.52
C GLN A 50 8.48 1.79 -8.67
N THR A 51 7.27 1.27 -8.66
CA THR A 51 6.24 1.61 -9.66
C THR A 51 5.44 2.86 -9.28
N ARG A 52 5.83 3.54 -8.21
CA ARG A 52 5.31 4.84 -7.76
C ARG A 52 3.87 4.82 -7.27
N PHE A 53 3.40 3.69 -6.78
CA PHE A 53 2.12 3.62 -6.08
C PHE A 53 2.27 3.97 -4.60
N LEU A 54 3.43 3.66 -4.02
CA LEU A 54 3.79 4.05 -2.67
C LEU A 54 4.95 5.03 -2.68
N HIS A 55 4.92 5.98 -1.74
CA HIS A 55 5.98 6.97 -1.57
C HIS A 55 6.74 6.65 -0.28
N TRP A 56 8.06 6.51 -0.41
CA TRP A 56 8.96 6.25 0.71
C TRP A 56 9.20 7.52 1.52
N LYS A 57 9.06 7.42 2.84
CA LYS A 57 9.34 8.52 3.75
C LYS A 57 10.62 8.26 4.55
N ALA A 58 10.73 7.06 5.10
CA ALA A 58 11.86 6.62 5.89
C ALA A 58 11.90 5.10 5.82
N GLN A 59 12.82 4.45 6.52
CA GLN A 59 12.94 3.00 6.46
C GLN A 59 11.61 2.33 6.79
N ASP A 60 11.09 1.57 5.84
CA ASP A 60 9.83 0.81 5.94
C ASP A 60 8.59 1.67 6.21
N LEU A 61 8.71 3.00 6.13
CA LEU A 61 7.61 3.93 6.33
C LEU A 61 7.18 4.51 4.99
N TYR A 62 5.93 4.23 4.60
CA TYR A 62 5.39 4.62 3.29
C TYR A 62 4.02 5.27 3.43
N LYS A 63 3.62 5.96 2.39
CA LYS A 63 2.25 6.43 2.21
C LYS A 63 1.86 6.22 0.75
N LEU A 64 0.57 6.36 0.43
CA LEU A 64 0.14 6.39 -0.96
C LEU A 64 0.76 7.60 -1.65
N SER A 65 1.34 7.38 -2.82
CA SER A 65 1.76 8.47 -3.71
C SER A 65 0.52 9.14 -4.31
N PRO A 66 0.65 10.30 -4.99
CA PRO A 66 -0.47 10.87 -5.74
C PRO A 66 -1.11 9.87 -6.70
N ARG A 67 -0.29 9.05 -7.38
CA ARG A 67 -0.79 7.98 -8.25
C ARG A 67 -1.56 6.93 -7.45
N GLY A 68 -1.04 6.54 -6.28
CA GLY A 68 -1.70 5.57 -5.41
C GLY A 68 -3.04 6.08 -4.89
N VAL A 69 -3.12 7.35 -4.51
CA VAL A 69 -4.37 7.97 -4.07
C VAL A 69 -5.39 7.96 -5.21
N ARG A 70 -4.97 8.35 -6.41
CA ARG A 70 -5.88 8.39 -7.57
C ARG A 70 -6.42 7.01 -7.90
N VAL A 71 -5.55 6.01 -8.01
CA VAL A 71 -5.94 4.66 -8.40
C VAL A 71 -6.85 4.02 -7.35
N THR A 72 -6.50 4.15 -6.05
CA THR A 72 -7.31 3.56 -4.99
C THR A 72 -8.63 4.32 -4.77
N GLY A 73 -8.74 5.55 -5.27
CA GLY A 73 -9.94 6.35 -5.20
C GLY A 73 -10.96 6.07 -6.31
N ASP A 74 -10.56 5.30 -7.32
CA ASP A 74 -11.43 4.95 -8.45
C ASP A 74 -11.50 3.42 -8.55
N GLN A 75 -12.68 2.86 -8.25
CA GLN A 75 -12.85 1.42 -8.19
C GLN A 75 -12.50 0.74 -9.52
N ALA A 76 -12.88 1.33 -10.65
CA ALA A 76 -12.59 0.76 -11.96
C ALA A 76 -11.10 0.75 -12.27
N GLU A 77 -10.39 1.85 -11.99
CA GLU A 77 -8.93 1.90 -12.14
C GLU A 77 -8.24 0.94 -11.20
N PHE A 78 -8.70 0.85 -9.95
CA PHE A 78 -8.12 -0.04 -8.97
C PHE A 78 -8.25 -1.50 -9.39
N ASP A 79 -9.42 -1.89 -9.87
CA ASP A 79 -9.64 -3.26 -10.35
C ASP A 79 -8.82 -3.58 -11.60
N LEU A 80 -8.57 -2.57 -12.43
CA LEU A 80 -7.75 -2.74 -13.63
C LEU A 80 -6.27 -2.90 -13.30
N GLU A 81 -5.74 -2.07 -12.40
CA GLU A 81 -4.33 -2.10 -12.02
C GLU A 81 -4.00 -3.27 -11.08
N PHE A 82 -4.91 -3.59 -10.18
CA PHE A 82 -4.71 -4.64 -9.18
C PHE A 82 -5.91 -5.59 -9.18
N PRO A 83 -6.06 -6.42 -10.22
CA PRO A 83 -7.19 -7.37 -10.26
C PRO A 83 -7.08 -8.40 -9.15
N GLU A 84 -8.19 -8.96 -8.80
CA GLU A 84 -8.25 -10.03 -7.79
C GLU A 84 -7.66 -11.34 -8.28
#